data_af78a32d121642c395dcf70468825a72
#
_entry.id   af78a32d121642c395dcf70468825a72
#
_cell.length_a   1.000
_cell.length_b   1.000
_cell.length_c   1.000
_cell.angle_alpha   90.00
_cell.angle_beta   90.00
_cell.angle_gamma   90.00
#
_symmetry.space_group_name_H-M   'P 1'
#
loop_
_entity.id
_entity.type
_entity.pdbx_description
1 polymer ?
#
loop_
_entity_poly.entity_id
_entity_poly.type
_entity_poly.pdbx_seq_one_letter_code
_entity_poly.pdbx_strand_id
1 'polypeptide(L)'
;GDGLINIVGPITSAAAICGASACAAVKLFDIPHPTKENKRLVHACLEGPENGVYVRGRLTDNNVIELPDYWRGLVDPESITVSLTQVGSSQDLIVDKIEWGSKVFIRSGTASNIDCFYIVNATRKDVDPIEVEQDVVEGKSYPEG
;
A
#
# COMPACT_ATOMS: atom_id res chain seq x y z
N GLY A 1 3.88 -22.88 35.22
CA GLY A 1 5.04 -22.01 35.13
C GLY A 1 6.09 -22.70 34.37
N ASP A 2 5.75 -23.26 33.65
CA ASP A 2 6.43 -24.11 32.75
C ASP A 2 7.16 -23.39 31.61
N GLY A 3 7.44 -22.13 31.75
CA GLY A 3 8.18 -21.35 30.79
C GLY A 3 7.43 -21.10 29.49
N LEU A 4 6.18 -21.47 29.45
CA LEU A 4 5.38 -21.17 28.28
C LEU A 4 4.98 -19.70 28.27
N ILE A 5 5.13 -19.10 27.14
CA ILE A 5 4.62 -17.76 26.93
C ILE A 5 3.10 -17.86 26.89
N ASN A 6 2.49 -17.35 27.89
CA ASN A 6 1.06 -17.29 27.96
C ASN A 6 0.57 -16.05 27.24
N ILE A 7 0.27 -16.20 25.98
CA ILE A 7 -0.22 -15.10 25.15
C ILE A 7 -1.70 -14.95 25.39
N VAL A 8 -2.05 -13.85 26.03
CA VAL A 8 -3.43 -13.49 26.33
C VAL A 8 -3.89 -12.46 25.32
N GLY A 9 -4.92 -12.79 24.60
CA GLY A 9 -5.49 -11.92 23.57
C GLY A 9 -5.03 -12.25 22.16
N PRO A 10 -5.61 -11.60 21.16
CA PRO A 10 -5.30 -11.89 19.77
C PRO A 10 -3.88 -11.43 19.40
N ILE A 11 -3.18 -12.28 18.70
CA ILE A 11 -1.94 -11.91 18.05
C ILE A 11 -2.28 -11.29 16.71
N THR A 12 -2.06 -9.99 16.57
CA THR A 12 -2.50 -9.23 15.40
C THR A 12 -1.39 -8.97 14.39
N SER A 13 -0.14 -9.27 14.74
CA SER A 13 0.99 -9.03 13.85
C SER A 13 1.99 -10.16 13.96
N ALA A 14 2.35 -10.74 12.84
CA ALA A 14 3.44 -11.71 12.78
C ALA A 14 4.77 -11.10 13.26
N ALA A 15 5.00 -9.83 12.97
CA ALA A 15 6.20 -9.13 13.40
C ALA A 15 6.31 -9.01 14.92
N ALA A 16 5.20 -8.97 15.64
CA ALA A 16 5.19 -8.84 17.08
C ALA A 16 5.64 -10.12 17.81
N ILE A 17 5.55 -11.27 17.16
CA ILE A 17 5.87 -12.56 17.75
C ILE A 17 7.06 -13.26 17.11
N CYS A 18 7.54 -12.72 16.00
CA CYS A 18 8.65 -13.33 15.30
C CYS A 18 9.98 -13.00 15.97
N GLY A 19 10.72 -14.03 16.35
CA GLY A 19 12.13 -13.90 16.53
C GLY A 19 12.83 -13.87 15.17
N ALA A 20 14.09 -13.47 15.15
CA ALA A 20 14.86 -13.29 13.91
C ALA A 20 14.89 -14.52 12.98
N SER A 21 14.75 -15.71 13.53
CA SER A 21 14.75 -16.96 12.76
C SER A 21 13.36 -17.45 12.33
N ALA A 22 12.30 -16.88 12.89
CA ALA A 22 10.94 -17.35 12.66
C ALA A 22 10.19 -16.54 11.62
N CYS A 23 10.67 -15.38 11.25
CA CYS A 23 10.04 -14.47 10.31
C CYS A 23 10.58 -14.60 8.88
N ALA A 24 10.83 -15.83 8.45
CA ALA A 24 11.18 -16.09 7.05
C ALA A 24 10.00 -15.87 6.08
N ALA A 25 8.84 -15.69 6.61
CA ALA A 25 7.63 -15.51 5.85
C ALA A 25 7.34 -14.04 5.56
N VAL A 26 6.27 -13.81 4.92
CA VAL A 26 5.82 -12.52 4.41
C VAL A 26 5.54 -11.54 5.55
N LYS A 27 6.10 -10.34 5.48
CA LYS A 27 5.69 -9.24 6.35
C LYS A 27 4.32 -8.74 5.92
N LEU A 28 3.42 -8.63 6.88
CA LEU A 28 2.07 -8.14 6.65
C LEU A 28 1.79 -6.97 7.58
N PHE A 29 0.94 -6.03 7.18
CA PHE A 29 0.19 -5.29 8.16
C PHE A 29 -1.22 -5.86 8.27
N ASP A 30 -1.74 -5.85 9.47
CA ASP A 30 -3.09 -6.31 9.78
C ASP A 30 -3.71 -5.30 10.76
N ILE A 31 -4.68 -4.55 10.25
CA ILE A 31 -5.32 -3.44 10.97
C ILE A 31 -6.84 -3.58 10.95
N PRO A 32 -7.57 -2.91 11.85
CA PRO A 32 -9.01 -2.77 11.69
C PRO A 32 -9.34 -2.17 10.32
N HIS A 33 -10.34 -2.72 9.67
CA HIS A 33 -10.70 -2.21 8.33
C HIS A 33 -11.19 -0.77 8.41
N PRO A 34 -10.60 0.17 7.64
CA PRO A 34 -10.89 1.60 7.79
C PRO A 34 -12.35 2.02 7.52
N THR A 35 -13.08 1.22 6.75
CA THR A 35 -14.43 1.57 6.29
C THR A 35 -15.47 0.48 6.50
N LYS A 36 -15.10 -0.68 7.04
CA LYS A 36 -16.03 -1.81 7.27
C LYS A 36 -15.90 -2.33 8.68
N GLU A 37 -17.01 -2.34 9.40
CA GLU A 37 -17.08 -2.93 10.74
C GLU A 37 -16.81 -4.44 10.70
N ASN A 38 -16.19 -4.95 11.74
CA ASN A 38 -15.89 -6.38 11.93
C ASN A 38 -15.05 -7.00 10.81
N LYS A 39 -14.28 -6.18 10.09
CA LYS A 39 -13.33 -6.61 9.08
C LYS A 39 -11.91 -6.21 9.46
N ARG A 40 -10.96 -6.98 8.98
CA ARG A 40 -9.54 -6.64 9.03
C ARG A 40 -9.07 -6.30 7.62
N LEU A 41 -8.13 -5.38 7.53
CA LEU A 41 -7.40 -5.09 6.29
C LEU A 41 -5.98 -5.64 6.44
N VAL A 42 -5.62 -6.55 5.54
CA VAL A 42 -4.31 -7.21 5.57
C VAL A 42 -3.62 -6.98 4.23
N HIS A 43 -2.44 -6.40 4.28
CA HIS A 43 -1.60 -6.22 3.10
C HIS A 43 -0.18 -6.73 3.35
N ALA A 44 0.46 -7.23 2.30
CA ALA A 44 1.90 -7.46 2.33
C ALA A 44 2.63 -6.11 2.31
N CYS A 45 3.71 -6.02 3.07
CA CYS A 45 4.48 -4.79 3.13
C CYS A 45 5.35 -4.61 1.89
N LEU A 46 5.35 -3.39 1.35
CA LEU A 46 6.35 -2.93 0.40
C LEU A 46 7.56 -2.41 1.17
N GLU A 47 8.74 -2.75 0.74
CA GLU A 47 9.97 -2.14 1.27
C GLU A 47 10.28 -0.88 0.48
N GLY A 48 10.36 0.24 1.19
CA GLY A 48 10.62 1.54 0.59
C GLY A 48 10.76 2.61 1.66
N PRO A 49 11.01 3.85 1.26
CA PRO A 49 11.24 4.94 2.19
C PRO A 49 9.97 5.48 2.85
N GLU A 50 8.85 4.89 2.56
CA GLU A 50 7.56 5.32 3.09
C GLU A 50 6.67 4.13 3.44
N ASN A 51 5.69 4.36 4.30
CA ASN A 51 4.62 3.39 4.55
C ASN A 51 3.59 3.49 3.42
N GLY A 52 3.87 2.81 2.30
CA GLY A 52 3.10 2.89 1.08
C GLY A 52 2.16 1.73 0.86
N VAL A 53 1.14 2.00 0.07
CA VAL A 53 0.22 0.99 -0.48
C VAL A 53 0.04 1.25 -1.97
N TYR A 54 -0.37 0.24 -2.70
CA TYR A 54 -0.62 0.37 -4.12
C TYR A 54 -1.80 -0.47 -4.58
N VAL A 55 -2.35 -0.11 -5.71
CA VAL A 55 -3.23 -0.96 -6.52
C VAL A 55 -2.76 -0.92 -7.96
N ARG A 56 -2.95 -1.99 -8.68
CA ARG A 56 -2.58 -2.08 -10.09
C ARG A 56 -3.60 -2.87 -10.88
N GLY A 57 -3.65 -2.63 -12.15
CA GLY A 57 -4.54 -3.36 -13.03
C GLY A 57 -4.40 -2.94 -14.49
N ARG A 58 -5.39 -3.31 -15.27
CA ARG A 58 -5.52 -2.93 -16.68
C ARG A 58 -6.82 -2.17 -16.87
N LEU A 59 -6.76 -1.09 -17.61
CA LEU A 59 -7.89 -0.28 -18.01
C LEU A 59 -8.13 -0.49 -19.50
N THR A 60 -9.30 -1.01 -19.86
CA THR A 60 -9.67 -1.30 -21.25
C THR A 60 -11.01 -0.67 -21.55
N ASP A 61 -11.07 0.15 -22.58
CA ASP A 61 -12.30 0.85 -23.04
C ASP A 61 -13.02 1.60 -21.92
N ASN A 62 -12.26 2.08 -20.94
CA ASN A 62 -12.74 2.82 -19.79
C ASN A 62 -11.73 3.91 -19.47
N ASN A 63 -12.20 5.00 -18.92
CA ASN A 63 -11.36 6.15 -18.56
C ASN A 63 -11.29 6.41 -17.05
N VAL A 64 -11.80 5.51 -16.23
CA VAL A 64 -11.84 5.67 -14.78
C VAL A 64 -11.20 4.49 -14.09
N ILE A 65 -10.23 4.78 -13.23
CA ILE A 65 -9.66 3.80 -12.29
C ILE A 65 -10.41 3.98 -10.97
N GLU A 66 -11.12 2.94 -10.55
CA GLU A 66 -11.75 2.90 -9.23
C GLU A 66 -10.71 2.52 -8.19
N LEU A 67 -10.53 3.38 -7.20
CA LEU A 67 -9.65 3.09 -6.06
C LEU A 67 -10.43 2.31 -5.00
N PRO A 68 -9.75 1.47 -4.20
CA PRO A 68 -10.42 0.75 -3.13
C PRO A 68 -11.13 1.70 -2.16
N ASP A 69 -12.32 1.32 -1.72
CA ASP A 69 -13.11 2.15 -0.80
C ASP A 69 -12.40 2.40 0.54
N TYR A 70 -11.59 1.44 1.00
CA TYR A 70 -10.83 1.57 2.24
C TYR A 70 -9.69 2.61 2.15
N TRP A 71 -9.31 3.05 0.95
CA TRP A 71 -8.30 4.09 0.79
C TRP A 71 -8.73 5.41 1.40
N ARG A 72 -10.01 5.68 1.49
CA ARG A 72 -10.53 6.89 2.15
C ARG A 72 -10.08 7.01 3.60
N GLY A 73 -9.95 5.90 4.31
CA GLY A 73 -9.50 5.88 5.69
C GLY A 73 -8.02 5.52 5.87
N LEU A 74 -7.34 5.12 4.81
CA LEU A 74 -6.00 4.56 4.88
C LEU A 74 -4.93 5.47 4.31
N VAL A 75 -5.19 6.14 3.19
CA VAL A 75 -4.17 6.89 2.46
C VAL A 75 -4.33 8.39 2.59
N ASP A 76 -3.20 9.09 2.46
CA ASP A 76 -3.19 10.53 2.23
C ASP A 76 -3.57 10.78 0.77
N PRO A 77 -4.71 11.44 0.48
CA PRO A 77 -5.13 11.66 -0.90
C PRO A 77 -4.15 12.50 -1.72
N GLU A 78 -3.40 13.37 -1.08
CA GLU A 78 -2.40 14.20 -1.77
C GLU A 78 -1.15 13.41 -2.16
N SER A 79 -0.94 12.23 -1.57
CA SER A 79 0.19 11.35 -1.89
C SER A 79 -0.07 10.44 -3.10
N ILE A 80 -1.27 10.42 -3.64
CA ILE A 80 -1.65 9.51 -4.73
C ILE A 80 -0.87 9.87 -5.99
N THR A 81 -0.15 8.88 -6.52
CA THR A 81 0.56 8.97 -7.79
C THR A 81 0.10 7.87 -8.72
N VAL A 82 0.07 8.16 -10.02
CA VAL A 82 -0.43 7.23 -11.03
C VAL A 82 0.61 7.06 -12.11
N SER A 83 0.93 5.81 -12.40
CA SER A 83 1.78 5.44 -13.55
C SER A 83 0.95 4.66 -14.54
N LEU A 84 1.06 5.02 -15.81
CA LEU A 84 0.31 4.42 -16.92
C LEU A 84 1.28 3.83 -17.93
N THR A 85 0.99 2.64 -18.43
CA THR A 85 1.71 2.01 -19.52
C THR A 85 0.74 1.68 -20.64
N GLN A 86 0.89 2.35 -21.77
CA GLN A 86 0.04 2.14 -22.95
C GLN A 86 0.25 0.75 -23.53
N VAL A 87 -0.84 0.12 -23.95
CA VAL A 87 -0.82 -1.23 -24.52
C VAL A 87 -1.29 -1.16 -25.97
N GLY A 88 -0.50 -1.72 -26.87
CA GLY A 88 -0.84 -1.93 -28.27
C GLY A 88 -0.57 -0.75 -29.19
N SER A 89 -0.71 0.48 -28.73
CA SER A 89 -0.50 1.68 -29.53
C SER A 89 -0.19 2.89 -28.67
N SER A 90 0.31 3.95 -29.31
CA SER A 90 0.43 5.25 -28.66
C SER A 90 -0.95 5.88 -28.50
N GLN A 91 -1.28 6.30 -27.30
CA GLN A 91 -2.60 6.83 -26.91
C GLN A 91 -2.51 8.21 -26.28
N ASP A 92 -1.30 8.69 -26.00
CA ASP A 92 -1.06 9.96 -25.31
C ASP A 92 -1.93 10.07 -24.04
N LEU A 93 -1.73 9.12 -23.13
CA LEU A 93 -2.53 9.04 -21.91
C LEU A 93 -2.10 10.07 -20.87
N ILE A 94 -3.09 10.72 -20.31
CA ILE A 94 -2.94 11.81 -19.35
C ILE A 94 -3.83 11.49 -18.15
N VAL A 95 -3.29 11.67 -16.94
CA VAL A 95 -4.12 11.71 -15.75
C VAL A 95 -4.85 13.05 -15.73
N ASP A 96 -6.14 13.01 -15.99
CA ASP A 96 -6.97 14.20 -16.09
C ASP A 96 -7.25 14.83 -14.73
N LYS A 97 -7.69 14.01 -13.79
CA LYS A 97 -7.90 14.43 -12.40
C LYS A 97 -7.94 13.22 -11.48
N ILE A 98 -7.73 13.47 -10.20
CA ILE A 98 -7.91 12.51 -9.14
C ILE A 98 -9.03 13.03 -8.24
N GLU A 99 -10.14 12.31 -8.16
CA GLU A 99 -11.16 12.58 -7.19
C GLU A 99 -10.73 12.03 -5.83
N TRP A 100 -10.77 12.87 -4.85
CA TRP A 100 -10.30 12.67 -3.49
C TRP A 100 -10.43 11.23 -2.97
N GLY A 101 -9.36 10.44 -3.16
CA GLY A 101 -9.25 9.09 -2.62
C GLY A 101 -10.16 8.04 -3.22
N SER A 102 -10.91 8.33 -4.26
CA SER A 102 -11.90 7.40 -4.81
C SER A 102 -11.69 6.99 -6.26
N LYS A 103 -11.35 7.93 -7.14
CA LYS A 103 -11.26 7.68 -8.57
C LYS A 103 -10.13 8.45 -9.22
N VAL A 104 -9.54 7.84 -10.24
CA VAL A 104 -8.59 8.50 -11.14
C VAL A 104 -9.19 8.54 -12.54
N PHE A 105 -9.26 9.73 -13.12
CA PHE A 105 -9.76 9.93 -14.47
C PHE A 105 -8.61 10.04 -15.45
N ILE A 106 -8.64 9.22 -16.48
CA ILE A 106 -7.63 9.15 -17.52
C ILE A 106 -8.21 9.72 -18.82
N ARG A 107 -7.42 10.45 -19.56
CA ARG A 107 -7.80 11.01 -20.86
C ARG A 107 -6.77 10.61 -21.91
N SER A 108 -7.25 10.30 -23.12
CA SER A 108 -6.39 10.13 -24.28
C SER A 108 -6.26 11.44 -25.04
N GLY A 109 -5.06 11.93 -25.25
CA GLY A 109 -4.80 13.12 -26.06
C GLY A 109 -5.02 12.91 -27.55
N THR A 110 -5.10 11.66 -28.00
CA THR A 110 -5.36 11.30 -29.41
C THR A 110 -6.81 10.88 -29.64
N ALA A 111 -7.68 11.00 -28.64
CA ALA A 111 -9.06 10.50 -28.66
C ALA A 111 -9.15 9.00 -29.01
N SER A 112 -8.11 8.24 -28.72
CA SER A 112 -8.06 6.79 -28.89
C SER A 112 -8.82 6.09 -27.79
N ASN A 113 -9.27 4.85 -28.05
CA ASN A 113 -9.74 3.98 -26.99
C ASN A 113 -8.59 3.69 -26.02
N ILE A 114 -8.87 3.74 -24.74
CA ILE A 114 -7.86 3.56 -23.71
C ILE A 114 -7.62 2.07 -23.49
N ASP A 115 -6.38 1.65 -23.58
CA ASP A 115 -5.89 0.34 -23.17
C ASP A 115 -4.52 0.53 -22.52
N CYS A 116 -4.48 0.39 -21.22
CA CYS A 116 -3.24 0.59 -20.47
C CYS A 116 -3.16 -0.26 -19.22
N PHE A 117 -1.93 -0.55 -18.82
CA PHE A 117 -1.67 -0.98 -17.45
C PHE A 117 -1.54 0.25 -16.57
N TYR A 118 -1.95 0.13 -15.32
CA TYR A 118 -1.76 1.19 -14.33
C TYR A 118 -1.22 0.63 -13.02
N ILE A 119 -0.50 1.47 -12.32
CA ILE A 119 -0.18 1.32 -10.92
C ILE A 119 -0.45 2.65 -10.22
N VAL A 120 -1.18 2.60 -9.13
CA VAL A 120 -1.49 3.75 -8.29
C VAL A 120 -0.86 3.51 -6.93
N ASN A 121 0.01 4.41 -6.53
CA ASN A 121 0.68 4.37 -5.23
C ASN A 121 0.16 5.49 -4.34
N ALA A 122 0.16 5.23 -3.04
CA ALA A 122 -0.18 6.23 -2.04
C ALA A 122 0.49 5.93 -0.71
N THR A 123 0.68 6.95 0.10
CA THR A 123 1.25 6.84 1.44
C THR A 123 0.13 6.66 2.45
N ARG A 124 0.35 5.80 3.42
CA ARG A 124 -0.58 5.61 4.54
C ARG A 124 -0.60 6.86 5.44
N LYS A 125 -1.80 7.27 5.83
CA LYS A 125 -2.00 8.37 6.79
C LYS A 125 -2.29 7.89 8.22
N ASP A 126 -2.54 6.60 8.39
CA ASP A 126 -2.91 6.00 9.68
C ASP A 126 -1.70 5.68 10.58
N VAL A 127 -0.50 5.84 10.05
CA VAL A 127 0.76 5.65 10.77
C VAL A 127 1.68 6.84 10.51
N ASP A 128 2.57 7.11 11.46
CA ASP A 128 3.57 8.15 11.28
C ASP A 128 4.55 7.78 10.18
N PRO A 129 5.10 8.77 9.46
CA PRO A 129 6.18 8.54 8.50
C PRO A 129 7.36 7.83 9.16
N ILE A 130 8.01 6.93 8.43
CA ILE A 130 9.22 6.30 8.93
C ILE A 130 10.40 7.26 8.86
N GLU A 131 11.29 7.13 9.81
CA GLU A 131 12.60 7.76 9.75
C GLU A 131 13.54 6.81 9.01
N VAL A 132 13.87 7.15 7.78
CA VAL A 132 14.62 6.26 6.87
C VAL A 132 16.07 6.11 7.32
N GLU A 133 16.68 7.20 7.74
CA GLU A 133 18.06 7.21 8.23
C GLU A 133 18.04 7.40 9.75
N GLN A 134 18.59 6.44 10.46
CA GLN A 134 18.60 6.45 11.91
C GLN A 134 20.04 6.31 12.41
N ASP A 135 20.35 7.06 13.47
CA ASP A 135 21.65 6.95 14.11
C ASP A 135 21.80 5.61 14.81
N VAL A 136 23.03 5.06 14.73
CA VAL A 136 23.38 3.86 15.48
C VAL A 136 23.44 4.18 16.97
N VAL A 137 22.73 3.43 17.76
CA VAL A 137 22.76 3.55 19.22
C VAL A 137 23.77 2.56 19.77
N GLU A 138 24.77 3.08 20.49
CA GLU A 138 25.80 2.25 21.10
C GLU A 138 25.17 1.25 22.09
N GLY A 139 25.62 0.01 22.02
CA GLY A 139 25.12 -1.07 22.88
C GLY A 139 23.82 -1.73 22.42
N LYS A 140 23.20 -1.23 21.35
CA LYS A 140 22.04 -1.86 20.75
C LYS A 140 22.47 -2.87 19.69
N SER A 141 21.87 -4.06 19.75
CA SER A 141 22.06 -5.08 18.72
C SER A 141 21.12 -4.80 17.52
N TYR A 142 21.68 -4.86 16.33
CA TYR A 142 20.94 -4.68 15.09
C TYR A 142 20.94 -6.00 14.30
N PRO A 143 19.84 -6.30 13.60
CA PRO A 143 19.82 -7.46 12.71
C PRO A 143 20.81 -7.24 11.56
N GLU A 144 21.52 -8.29 11.22
CA GLU A 144 22.30 -8.30 9.99
C GLU A 144 21.35 -8.43 8.80
N GLY A 145 21.46 -7.54 7.86
CA GLY A 145 20.61 -7.47 6.68
C GLY A 145 20.77 -8.63 5.69
#